data_885e05fb4451e0ecb830c554633204d4
#
_entry.id   885e05fb4451e0ecb830c554633204d4
#
_cell.length_a   1.000
_cell.length_b   1.000
_cell.length_c   1.000
_cell.angle_alpha   90.00
_cell.angle_beta   90.00
_cell.angle_gamma   90.00
#
_symmetry.space_group_name_H-M   'P 1'
#
loop_
_entity.id
_entity.type
_entity.pdbx_description
1 polymer ?
#
loop_
_entity_poly.entity_id
_entity_poly.type
_entity_poly.pdbx_seq_one_letter_code
_entity_poly.pdbx_strand_id
1 'polypeptide(L)'
;MSKELYQHFATEDIPFIDKGLEWLRQVEEHYAPILSPFINPHQVFILETLGNNRGIKVFSSTSYISSEYARVILAPDYFTPSLEDFEMTLLEIVYPSKFQQLTHSKILGTVLNRLGIDRKLFGDILVTEDKAQIIVDRRFTTLFQDGIQKISKLPVSLVERPFSDMIESKDDYQEKEVLVSSLRLDAFLSSILKLSRSQTSALVEKKLVQVNYHIVEKSDYPVKIGDLISVRRFGRIILLKENGQTKKDKKKLTVQLLLSK
;
A
#
# COMPACT_ATOMS: atom_id res chain seq x y z
N MET A 1 -9.69 14.56 25.45
CA MET A 1 -8.72 14.49 24.32
C MET A 1 -9.09 13.56 23.16
N SER A 2 -10.07 12.68 23.28
CA SER A 2 -10.36 11.68 22.22
C SER A 2 -11.30 12.12 21.08
N LYS A 3 -12.29 12.97 21.33
CA LYS A 3 -13.29 13.31 20.30
C LYS A 3 -12.76 14.20 19.16
N GLU A 4 -11.86 15.13 19.44
CA GLU A 4 -11.31 16.03 18.42
C GLU A 4 -10.35 15.32 17.45
N LEU A 5 -9.63 14.30 17.93
CA LEU A 5 -8.69 13.54 17.13
C LEU A 5 -9.39 12.73 16.01
N TYR A 6 -10.52 12.08 16.35
CA TYR A 6 -11.29 11.28 15.39
C TYR A 6 -11.99 12.10 14.30
N GLN A 7 -12.19 13.41 14.51
CA GLN A 7 -12.84 14.28 13.53
C GLN A 7 -11.98 14.54 12.28
N HIS A 8 -10.67 14.30 12.37
CA HIS A 8 -9.74 14.51 11.27
C HIS A 8 -9.54 13.26 10.39
N PHE A 9 -10.05 12.11 10.80
CA PHE A 9 -9.87 10.83 10.12
C PHE A 9 -11.22 10.23 9.69
N ALA A 10 -11.17 9.32 8.72
CA ALA A 10 -12.36 8.59 8.32
C ALA A 10 -12.80 7.58 9.41
N THR A 11 -14.07 7.23 9.42
CA THR A 11 -14.60 6.25 10.39
C THR A 11 -13.90 4.89 10.27
N GLU A 12 -13.46 4.55 9.08
CA GLU A 12 -12.73 3.33 8.73
C GLU A 12 -11.34 3.27 9.37
N ASP A 13 -10.76 4.42 9.73
CA ASP A 13 -9.46 4.52 10.40
C ASP A 13 -9.51 4.23 11.89
N ILE A 14 -10.68 4.34 12.51
CA ILE A 14 -10.86 4.24 13.97
C ILE A 14 -10.18 3.01 14.57
N PRO A 15 -10.37 1.79 14.05
CA PRO A 15 -9.72 0.59 14.62
C PRO A 15 -8.18 0.67 14.60
N PHE A 16 -7.61 1.30 13.57
CA PHE A 16 -6.17 1.48 13.49
C PHE A 16 -5.68 2.60 14.41
N ILE A 17 -6.44 3.70 14.53
CA ILE A 17 -6.16 4.79 15.48
C ILE A 17 -6.14 4.26 16.91
N ASP A 18 -7.13 3.46 17.30
CA ASP A 18 -7.19 2.85 18.63
C ASP A 18 -5.97 1.97 18.91
N LYS A 19 -5.56 1.18 17.90
CA LYS A 19 -4.34 0.36 18.00
C LYS A 19 -3.08 1.21 18.09
N GLY A 20 -2.98 2.28 17.32
CA GLY A 20 -1.87 3.26 17.39
C GLY A 20 -1.78 3.92 18.76
N LEU A 21 -2.90 4.34 19.33
CA LEU A 21 -2.98 4.92 20.67
C LEU A 21 -2.54 3.92 21.75
N GLU A 22 -2.90 2.65 21.62
CA GLU A 22 -2.42 1.58 22.51
C GLU A 22 -0.90 1.43 22.44
N TRP A 23 -0.31 1.39 21.24
CA TRP A 23 1.14 1.32 21.07
C TRP A 23 1.86 2.54 21.67
N LEU A 24 1.34 3.75 21.42
CA LEU A 24 1.92 4.97 22.02
C LEU A 24 1.88 4.93 23.53
N ARG A 25 0.78 4.49 24.14
CA ARG A 25 0.68 4.30 25.58
C ARG A 25 1.72 3.31 26.11
N GLN A 26 1.93 2.18 25.41
CA GLN A 26 2.95 1.20 25.79
C GLN A 26 4.36 1.78 25.73
N VAL A 27 4.68 2.63 24.71
CA VAL A 27 5.95 3.35 24.65
C VAL A 27 6.13 4.29 25.85
N GLU A 28 5.08 5.03 26.24
CA GLU A 28 5.10 5.92 27.40
C GLU A 28 5.29 5.15 28.71
N GLU A 29 4.56 4.04 28.89
CA GLU A 29 4.57 3.24 30.13
C GLU A 29 5.89 2.46 30.32
N HIS A 30 6.43 1.89 29.23
CA HIS A 30 7.62 1.04 29.32
C HIS A 30 8.91 1.77 28.96
N TYR A 31 8.81 3.01 28.44
CA TYR A 31 9.94 3.79 27.94
C TYR A 31 10.83 2.98 26.97
N ALA A 32 10.22 2.22 26.09
CA ALA A 32 10.87 1.30 25.14
C ALA A 32 10.25 1.42 23.74
N PRO A 33 11.04 1.19 22.67
CA PRO A 33 10.53 1.23 21.32
C PRO A 33 9.54 0.09 21.04
N ILE A 34 8.55 0.37 20.20
CA ILE A 34 7.60 -0.61 19.68
C ILE A 34 7.68 -0.61 18.16
N LEU A 35 7.81 -1.81 17.58
CA LEU A 35 7.83 -2.05 16.14
C LEU A 35 6.45 -2.49 15.65
N SER A 36 5.91 -1.78 14.67
CA SER A 36 4.65 -2.15 14.02
C SER A 36 4.80 -3.36 13.09
N PRO A 37 3.71 -4.06 12.73
CA PRO A 37 3.70 -4.90 11.53
C PRO A 37 3.87 -4.01 10.26
N PHE A 38 3.87 -4.63 9.06
CA PHE A 38 3.80 -3.85 7.82
C PHE A 38 2.48 -3.12 7.71
N ILE A 39 2.56 -1.82 7.46
CA ILE A 39 1.43 -0.90 7.34
C ILE A 39 1.54 -0.07 6.06
N ASN A 40 0.42 0.42 5.55
CA ASN A 40 0.36 1.24 4.35
C ASN A 40 0.72 2.72 4.64
N PRO A 41 0.99 3.56 3.62
CA PRO A 41 1.37 4.96 3.80
C PRO A 41 0.34 5.79 4.58
N HIS A 42 -0.96 5.53 4.41
CA HIS A 42 -1.99 6.24 5.17
C HIS A 42 -1.91 5.92 6.67
N GLN A 43 -1.66 4.66 7.01
CA GLN A 43 -1.46 4.23 8.41
C GLN A 43 -0.17 4.79 9.01
N VAL A 44 0.90 4.95 8.22
CA VAL A 44 2.13 5.65 8.64
C VAL A 44 1.79 7.08 9.02
N PHE A 45 1.08 7.82 8.15
CA PHE A 45 0.65 9.20 8.41
C PHE A 45 -0.20 9.33 9.67
N ILE A 46 -1.10 8.36 9.94
CA ILE A 46 -1.87 8.32 11.20
C ILE A 46 -0.92 8.23 12.40
N LEU A 47 0.04 7.30 12.40
CA LEU A 47 0.98 7.14 13.52
C LEU A 47 1.86 8.38 13.72
N GLU A 48 2.33 9.01 12.64
CA GLU A 48 3.09 10.27 12.72
C GLU A 48 2.26 11.37 13.37
N THR A 49 1.00 11.51 12.97
CA THR A 49 0.08 12.50 13.55
C THR A 49 -0.16 12.24 15.04
N LEU A 50 -0.38 10.98 15.41
CA LEU A 50 -0.60 10.58 16.80
C LEU A 50 0.65 10.76 17.66
N GLY A 51 1.82 10.37 17.15
CA GLY A 51 3.11 10.47 17.84
C GLY A 51 3.53 11.90 18.10
N ASN A 52 3.38 12.79 17.10
CA ASN A 52 3.69 14.21 17.23
C ASN A 52 2.92 14.89 18.37
N ASN A 53 1.67 14.50 18.57
CA ASN A 53 0.82 15.05 19.63
C ASN A 53 1.24 14.59 21.05
N ARG A 54 2.11 13.58 21.16
CA ARG A 54 2.55 12.98 22.43
C ARG A 54 4.07 13.10 22.68
N GLY A 55 4.80 13.73 21.74
CA GLY A 55 6.26 13.81 21.85
C GLY A 55 6.98 12.47 21.66
N ILE A 56 6.30 11.48 21.06
CA ILE A 56 6.89 10.18 20.71
C ILE A 56 7.45 10.27 19.29
N LYS A 57 8.69 9.82 19.11
CA LYS A 57 9.31 9.76 17.79
C LYS A 57 8.73 8.60 16.98
N VAL A 58 8.46 8.87 15.71
CA VAL A 58 7.92 7.90 14.75
C VAL A 58 8.93 7.75 13.62
N PHE A 59 9.49 6.56 13.47
CA PHE A 59 10.48 6.23 12.44
C PHE A 59 9.89 5.24 11.46
N SER A 60 9.96 5.53 10.17
CA SER A 60 9.50 4.65 9.10
C SER A 60 10.68 3.96 8.42
N SER A 61 10.54 2.67 8.11
CA SER A 61 11.52 1.93 7.29
C SER A 61 11.70 2.52 5.89
N THR A 62 10.73 3.32 5.42
CA THR A 62 10.81 4.03 4.13
C THR A 62 11.87 5.12 4.08
N SER A 63 12.41 5.53 5.23
CA SER A 63 13.56 6.42 5.31
C SER A 63 14.89 5.72 4.96
N TYR A 64 14.90 4.40 4.92
CA TYR A 64 16.09 3.56 4.66
C TYR A 64 15.98 2.80 3.34
N ILE A 65 14.78 2.39 2.95
CA ILE A 65 14.52 1.65 1.71
C ILE A 65 13.32 2.25 0.97
N SER A 66 13.35 2.21 -0.36
CA SER A 66 12.22 2.67 -1.19
C SER A 66 11.15 1.60 -1.23
N SER A 67 10.11 1.73 -0.39
CA SER A 67 8.96 0.80 -0.33
C SER A 67 7.66 1.56 -0.07
N GLU A 68 6.53 0.98 -0.49
CA GLU A 68 5.20 1.52 -0.20
C GLU A 68 4.74 1.11 1.20
N TYR A 69 4.84 -0.19 1.52
CA TYR A 69 4.51 -0.68 2.85
C TYR A 69 5.72 -0.56 3.78
N ALA A 70 5.49 0.01 4.93
CA ALA A 70 6.53 0.26 5.93
C ALA A 70 6.33 -0.57 7.20
N ARG A 71 7.41 -0.84 7.91
CA ARG A 71 7.36 -1.05 9.34
C ARG A 71 7.71 0.26 10.04
N VAL A 72 7.04 0.55 11.13
CA VAL A 72 7.21 1.81 11.88
C VAL A 72 7.66 1.49 13.29
N ILE A 73 8.68 2.21 13.76
CA ILE A 73 9.11 2.19 15.15
C ILE A 73 8.58 3.44 15.85
N LEU A 74 7.78 3.23 16.89
CA LEU A 74 7.36 4.26 17.84
C LEU A 74 8.31 4.20 19.01
N ALA A 75 8.99 5.31 19.34
CA ALA A 75 10.08 5.27 20.31
C ALA A 75 10.18 6.53 21.17
N PRO A 76 10.75 6.39 22.40
CA PRO A 76 11.16 7.52 23.19
C PRO A 76 12.26 8.36 22.50
N ASP A 77 12.53 9.53 23.02
CA ASP A 77 13.44 10.52 22.44
C ASP A 77 14.92 10.06 22.37
N TYR A 78 15.33 9.15 23.24
CA TYR A 78 16.70 8.61 23.26
C TYR A 78 17.00 7.64 22.11
N PHE A 79 15.98 7.06 21.49
CA PHE A 79 16.15 5.99 20.50
C PHE A 79 16.48 6.55 19.12
N THR A 80 17.43 5.92 18.44
CA THR A 80 17.79 6.20 17.05
C THR A 80 17.92 4.87 16.31
N PRO A 81 16.99 4.52 15.39
CA PRO A 81 17.01 3.25 14.72
C PRO A 81 18.04 3.17 13.59
N SER A 82 18.47 1.95 13.32
CA SER A 82 19.10 1.52 12.08
C SER A 82 18.11 0.71 11.24
N LEU A 83 18.48 0.33 10.00
CA LEU A 83 17.64 -0.54 9.17
C LEU A 83 17.35 -1.89 9.83
N GLU A 84 18.32 -2.42 10.60
CA GLU A 84 18.22 -3.71 11.31
C GLU A 84 17.08 -3.73 12.34
N ASP A 85 16.80 -2.60 12.98
CA ASP A 85 15.77 -2.48 14.02
C ASP A 85 14.36 -2.65 13.48
N PHE A 86 14.16 -2.52 12.16
CA PHE A 86 12.87 -2.78 11.51
C PHE A 86 12.59 -4.27 11.29
N GLU A 87 13.53 -5.16 11.64
CA GLU A 87 13.37 -6.63 11.58
C GLU A 87 12.75 -7.13 10.26
N MET A 88 13.29 -6.69 9.15
CA MET A 88 12.85 -7.07 7.81
C MET A 88 13.88 -7.97 7.14
N THR A 89 13.43 -8.83 6.25
CA THR A 89 14.27 -9.65 5.36
C THR A 89 13.83 -9.42 3.92
N LEU A 90 14.81 -9.21 3.03
CA LEU A 90 14.60 -9.20 1.59
C LEU A 90 14.79 -10.63 1.05
N LEU A 91 13.77 -11.19 0.42
CA LEU A 91 13.81 -12.50 -0.21
C LEU A 91 13.74 -12.34 -1.74
N GLU A 92 14.74 -12.85 -2.44
CA GLU A 92 14.70 -13.01 -3.89
C GLU A 92 13.95 -14.29 -4.25
N ILE A 93 12.99 -14.20 -5.15
CA ILE A 93 12.27 -15.33 -5.70
C ILE A 93 13.02 -15.83 -6.92
N VAL A 94 13.80 -16.91 -6.74
CA VAL A 94 14.60 -17.52 -7.80
C VAL A 94 13.74 -18.49 -8.61
N TYR A 95 13.68 -18.30 -9.93
CA TYR A 95 12.88 -19.10 -10.86
C TYR A 95 13.49 -19.08 -12.27
N PRO A 96 13.13 -20.00 -13.18
CA PRO A 96 13.63 -20.02 -14.56
C PRO A 96 12.98 -18.90 -15.41
N SER A 97 13.45 -17.67 -15.22
CA SER A 97 12.88 -16.44 -15.82
C SER A 97 12.89 -16.41 -17.35
N LYS A 98 13.79 -17.16 -18.00
CA LYS A 98 13.90 -17.24 -19.46
C LYS A 98 12.62 -17.74 -20.15
N PHE A 99 11.77 -18.48 -19.48
CA PHE A 99 10.60 -19.15 -20.08
C PHE A 99 9.28 -18.55 -19.63
N GLN A 100 9.22 -17.94 -18.47
CA GLN A 100 7.99 -17.31 -17.97
C GLN A 100 8.34 -16.18 -17.01
N GLN A 101 7.53 -15.11 -17.04
CA GLN A 101 7.61 -13.99 -16.12
C GLN A 101 6.65 -14.18 -14.96
N LEU A 102 7.13 -13.91 -13.76
CA LEU A 102 6.29 -13.72 -12.60
C LEU A 102 5.66 -12.31 -12.64
N THR A 103 4.45 -12.20 -12.15
CA THR A 103 3.77 -10.91 -11.97
C THR A 103 3.47 -10.68 -10.50
N HIS A 104 3.40 -9.44 -10.09
CA HIS A 104 3.02 -9.06 -8.73
C HIS A 104 1.75 -9.80 -8.25
N SER A 105 0.71 -9.86 -9.08
CA SER A 105 -0.55 -10.51 -8.73
C SER A 105 -0.45 -12.04 -8.55
N LYS A 106 0.42 -12.72 -9.31
CA LYS A 106 0.66 -14.16 -9.14
C LYS A 106 1.39 -14.45 -7.84
N ILE A 107 2.39 -13.62 -7.50
CA ILE A 107 3.14 -13.75 -6.24
C ILE A 107 2.22 -13.46 -5.07
N LEU A 108 1.54 -12.32 -5.06
CA LEU A 108 0.60 -11.91 -4.00
C LEU A 108 -0.49 -12.97 -3.77
N GLY A 109 -1.12 -13.44 -4.85
CA GLY A 109 -2.15 -14.49 -4.76
C GLY A 109 -1.61 -15.79 -4.18
N THR A 110 -0.38 -16.19 -4.52
CA THR A 110 0.25 -17.38 -3.96
C THR A 110 0.55 -17.21 -2.46
N VAL A 111 1.15 -16.09 -2.08
CA VAL A 111 1.49 -15.79 -0.68
C VAL A 111 0.25 -15.84 0.20
N LEU A 112 -0.80 -15.10 -0.15
CA LEU A 112 -2.02 -15.03 0.64
C LEU A 112 -2.79 -16.36 0.71
N ASN A 113 -2.92 -17.07 -0.42
CA ASN A 113 -3.72 -18.29 -0.47
C ASN A 113 -2.99 -19.51 0.08
N ARG A 114 -1.67 -19.60 -0.09
CA ARG A 114 -0.92 -20.81 0.27
C ARG A 114 -0.42 -20.77 1.70
N LEU A 115 0.03 -19.61 2.18
CA LEU A 115 0.48 -19.47 3.56
C LEU A 115 -0.69 -19.16 4.52
N GLY A 116 -1.83 -18.68 4.00
CA GLY A 116 -2.97 -18.30 4.84
C GLY A 116 -2.64 -17.17 5.82
N ILE A 117 -1.65 -16.33 5.48
CA ILE A 117 -1.12 -15.29 6.36
C ILE A 117 -1.80 -13.94 6.14
N ASP A 118 -1.74 -13.12 7.19
CA ASP A 118 -2.19 -11.72 7.11
C ASP A 118 -1.23 -10.90 6.22
N ARG A 119 -1.77 -9.96 5.45
CA ARG A 119 -1.03 -8.97 4.66
C ARG A 119 0.00 -8.19 5.48
N LYS A 120 -0.20 -8.10 6.78
CA LYS A 120 0.67 -7.42 7.75
C LYS A 120 2.05 -8.07 7.95
N LEU A 121 2.25 -9.30 7.48
CA LEU A 121 3.50 -10.05 7.66
C LEU A 121 4.51 -9.82 6.54
N PHE A 122 4.16 -9.08 5.49
CA PHE A 122 5.07 -8.76 4.40
C PHE A 122 4.80 -7.38 3.83
N GLY A 123 5.85 -6.78 3.31
CA GLY A 123 5.86 -5.47 2.64
C GLY A 123 5.64 -5.60 1.14
N ASP A 124 6.49 -4.93 0.37
CA ASP A 124 6.37 -4.86 -1.07
C ASP A 124 6.80 -6.15 -1.76
N ILE A 125 6.13 -6.42 -2.85
CA ILE A 125 6.53 -7.40 -3.86
C ILE A 125 7.07 -6.61 -5.04
N LEU A 126 8.36 -6.75 -5.31
CA LEU A 126 9.06 -6.04 -6.36
C LEU A 126 9.28 -6.98 -7.55
N VAL A 127 8.94 -6.54 -8.75
CA VAL A 127 9.05 -7.37 -9.96
C VAL A 127 9.61 -6.54 -11.10
N THR A 128 10.66 -7.06 -11.73
CA THR A 128 11.18 -6.60 -13.01
C THR A 128 10.99 -7.69 -14.09
N GLU A 129 11.52 -7.49 -15.28
CA GLU A 129 11.42 -8.49 -16.35
C GLU A 129 12.09 -9.82 -16.00
N ASP A 130 13.21 -9.78 -15.23
CA ASP A 130 14.08 -10.91 -14.95
C ASP A 130 14.14 -11.30 -13.47
N LYS A 131 13.70 -10.42 -12.55
CA LYS A 131 13.82 -10.61 -11.11
C LYS A 131 12.49 -10.38 -10.39
N ALA A 132 12.33 -11.07 -9.27
CA ALA A 132 11.24 -10.84 -8.34
C ALA A 132 11.75 -10.93 -6.90
N GLN A 133 11.30 -10.03 -6.05
CA GLN A 133 11.67 -9.96 -4.64
C GLN A 133 10.43 -9.68 -3.78
N ILE A 134 10.51 -10.07 -2.51
CA ILE A 134 9.49 -9.76 -1.51
C ILE A 134 10.16 -9.38 -0.19
N ILE A 135 9.68 -8.32 0.44
CA ILE A 135 10.11 -7.91 1.77
C ILE A 135 9.20 -8.58 2.80
N VAL A 136 9.76 -9.27 3.78
CA VAL A 136 8.99 -10.01 4.79
C VAL A 136 9.41 -9.61 6.22
N ASP A 137 8.54 -9.85 7.18
CA ASP A 137 8.91 -9.80 8.60
C ASP A 137 9.94 -10.91 8.88
N ARG A 138 11.11 -10.53 9.42
CA ARG A 138 12.24 -11.44 9.67
C ARG A 138 11.86 -12.70 10.44
N ARG A 139 10.92 -12.59 11.36
CA ARG A 139 10.43 -13.73 12.18
C ARG A 139 9.75 -14.81 11.36
N PHE A 140 9.28 -14.49 10.17
CA PHE A 140 8.55 -15.39 9.30
C PHE A 140 9.35 -15.80 8.05
N THR A 141 10.64 -15.44 7.96
CA THR A 141 11.50 -15.76 6.80
C THR A 141 11.42 -17.22 6.42
N THR A 142 11.65 -18.13 7.38
CA THR A 142 11.59 -19.59 7.16
C THR A 142 10.21 -20.04 6.67
N LEU A 143 9.12 -19.48 7.22
CA LEU A 143 7.77 -19.80 6.77
C LEU A 143 7.56 -19.48 5.28
N PHE A 144 8.09 -18.33 4.82
CA PHE A 144 8.03 -17.97 3.40
C PHE A 144 8.90 -18.90 2.55
N GLN A 145 10.12 -19.21 2.98
CA GLN A 145 11.04 -20.06 2.24
C GLN A 145 10.52 -21.50 2.08
N ASP A 146 10.02 -22.09 3.14
CA ASP A 146 9.52 -23.48 3.14
C ASP A 146 8.11 -23.58 2.53
N GLY A 147 7.28 -22.58 2.76
CA GLY A 147 5.88 -22.59 2.32
C GLY A 147 5.67 -22.26 0.84
N ILE A 148 6.60 -21.53 0.20
CA ILE A 148 6.45 -21.08 -1.19
C ILE A 148 7.49 -21.79 -2.07
N GLN A 149 7.15 -22.99 -2.52
CA GLN A 149 7.97 -23.78 -3.44
C GLN A 149 7.49 -23.70 -4.90
N LYS A 150 6.30 -23.14 -5.14
CA LYS A 150 5.73 -22.94 -6.48
C LYS A 150 4.89 -21.67 -6.51
N ILE A 151 5.00 -20.88 -7.58
CA ILE A 151 4.10 -19.79 -7.90
C ILE A 151 3.42 -20.10 -9.23
N SER A 152 2.08 -20.25 -9.21
CA SER A 152 1.33 -20.84 -10.33
C SER A 152 1.87 -22.25 -10.65
N LYS A 153 2.44 -22.44 -11.85
CA LYS A 153 3.03 -23.71 -12.29
C LYS A 153 4.58 -23.72 -12.17
N LEU A 154 5.19 -22.58 -11.84
CA LEU A 154 6.66 -22.46 -11.78
C LEU A 154 7.20 -22.91 -10.43
N PRO A 155 8.19 -23.80 -10.41
CA PRO A 155 8.97 -24.06 -9.21
C PRO A 155 9.79 -22.81 -8.87
N VAL A 156 9.83 -22.46 -7.60
CA VAL A 156 10.60 -21.32 -7.09
C VAL A 156 11.32 -21.69 -5.81
N SER A 157 12.38 -20.95 -5.50
CA SER A 157 13.01 -20.93 -4.18
C SER A 157 13.19 -19.49 -3.72
N LEU A 158 13.07 -19.25 -2.42
CA LEU A 158 13.24 -17.94 -1.83
C LEU A 158 14.59 -17.87 -1.12
N VAL A 159 15.43 -16.93 -1.54
CA VAL A 159 16.82 -16.77 -1.05
C VAL A 159 16.97 -15.38 -0.44
N GLU A 160 17.53 -15.32 0.78
CA GLU A 160 17.82 -14.05 1.42
C GLU A 160 18.85 -13.23 0.65
N ARG A 161 18.63 -11.91 0.57
CA ARG A 161 19.55 -10.94 -0.02
C ARG A 161 19.73 -9.75 0.90
N PRO A 162 20.90 -9.10 0.87
CA PRO A 162 21.05 -7.81 1.54
C PRO A 162 20.16 -6.77 0.86
N PHE A 163 19.71 -5.77 1.61
CA PHE A 163 18.87 -4.68 1.07
C PHE A 163 19.58 -3.83 0.01
N SER A 164 20.93 -3.88 -0.05
CA SER A 164 21.68 -3.29 -1.17
C SER A 164 21.36 -3.90 -2.54
N ASP A 165 20.85 -5.12 -2.57
CA ASP A 165 20.46 -5.84 -3.79
C ASP A 165 18.97 -5.66 -4.12
N MET A 166 18.28 -4.81 -3.37
CA MET A 166 16.86 -4.54 -3.60
C MET A 166 16.66 -3.89 -4.97
N ILE A 167 15.81 -4.50 -5.78
CA ILE A 167 15.49 -3.96 -7.11
C ILE A 167 14.57 -2.74 -6.95
N GLU A 168 14.83 -1.70 -7.75
CA GLU A 168 13.92 -0.58 -7.84
C GLU A 168 12.67 -1.00 -8.62
N SER A 169 11.51 -0.91 -8.00
CA SER A 169 10.24 -0.99 -8.73
C SER A 169 10.09 0.28 -9.53
N LYS A 170 10.27 0.21 -10.82
CA LYS A 170 9.83 1.28 -11.72
C LYS A 170 8.33 1.14 -11.89
N ASP A 171 7.59 1.79 -11.01
CA ASP A 171 6.17 2.02 -11.27
C ASP A 171 6.08 2.92 -12.50
N ASP A 172 5.78 2.35 -13.66
CA ASP A 172 5.56 3.08 -14.92
C ASP A 172 4.23 3.83 -14.85
N TYR A 173 4.15 4.80 -13.93
CA TYR A 173 3.02 5.71 -13.88
C TYR A 173 3.03 6.60 -15.13
N GLN A 174 1.93 6.56 -15.85
CA GLN A 174 1.70 7.44 -17.00
C GLN A 174 0.82 8.61 -16.59
N GLU A 175 1.32 9.83 -16.74
CA GLU A 175 0.47 11.00 -16.60
C GLU A 175 -0.45 11.15 -17.82
N LYS A 176 -1.73 11.43 -17.53
CA LYS A 176 -2.72 11.62 -18.58
C LYS A 176 -3.71 12.71 -18.20
N GLU A 177 -4.06 13.55 -19.19
CA GLU A 177 -5.22 14.43 -19.07
C GLU A 177 -6.51 13.68 -19.42
N VAL A 178 -7.51 13.83 -18.55
CA VAL A 178 -8.82 13.21 -18.72
C VAL A 178 -9.93 14.23 -18.51
N LEU A 179 -11.05 14.01 -19.19
CA LEU A 179 -12.26 14.83 -19.06
C LEU A 179 -13.31 14.01 -18.32
N VAL A 180 -13.76 14.51 -17.17
CA VAL A 180 -14.80 13.85 -16.36
C VAL A 180 -16.02 14.75 -16.20
N SER A 181 -17.19 14.16 -16.09
CA SER A 181 -18.43 14.90 -15.86
C SER A 181 -18.58 15.36 -14.41
N SER A 182 -17.97 14.66 -13.46
CA SER A 182 -17.97 15.00 -12.05
C SER A 182 -16.86 14.24 -11.31
N LEU A 183 -16.54 14.65 -10.07
CA LEU A 183 -15.61 13.95 -9.19
C LEU A 183 -16.27 12.82 -8.37
N ARG A 184 -17.47 12.39 -8.71
CA ARG A 184 -18.04 11.17 -8.16
C ARG A 184 -17.25 9.97 -8.65
N LEU A 185 -16.98 9.01 -7.78
CA LEU A 185 -16.13 7.84 -8.05
C LEU A 185 -16.60 7.04 -9.29
N ASP A 186 -17.91 6.82 -9.44
CA ASP A 186 -18.50 6.14 -10.59
C ASP A 186 -18.22 6.88 -11.92
N ALA A 187 -18.39 8.19 -11.95
CA ALA A 187 -18.15 9.01 -13.13
C ALA A 187 -16.66 9.17 -13.45
N PHE A 188 -15.84 9.33 -12.42
CA PHE A 188 -14.38 9.41 -12.51
C PHE A 188 -13.82 8.12 -13.12
N LEU A 189 -14.15 6.96 -12.53
CA LEU A 189 -13.70 5.66 -13.03
C LEU A 189 -14.22 5.36 -14.44
N SER A 190 -15.48 5.69 -14.74
CA SER A 190 -16.07 5.50 -16.07
C SER A 190 -15.24 6.19 -17.15
N SER A 191 -14.84 7.45 -16.89
CA SER A 191 -14.06 8.23 -17.87
C SER A 191 -12.64 7.67 -18.09
N ILE A 192 -11.99 7.17 -17.03
CA ILE A 192 -10.60 6.69 -17.07
C ILE A 192 -10.50 5.28 -17.60
N LEU A 193 -11.35 4.37 -17.09
CA LEU A 193 -11.32 2.96 -17.45
C LEU A 193 -12.08 2.66 -18.75
N LYS A 194 -12.77 3.66 -19.33
CA LYS A 194 -13.62 3.52 -20.51
C LYS A 194 -14.73 2.48 -20.33
N LEU A 195 -15.32 2.43 -19.15
CA LEU A 195 -16.43 1.58 -18.76
C LEU A 195 -17.72 2.41 -18.67
N SER A 196 -18.88 1.78 -18.75
CA SER A 196 -20.14 2.43 -18.44
C SER A 196 -20.25 2.76 -16.93
N ARG A 197 -21.07 3.75 -16.56
CA ARG A 197 -21.30 4.10 -15.15
C ARG A 197 -21.89 2.93 -14.36
N SER A 198 -22.75 2.13 -14.96
CA SER A 198 -23.29 0.92 -14.33
C SER A 198 -22.21 -0.12 -14.04
N GLN A 199 -21.25 -0.29 -14.95
CA GLN A 199 -20.12 -1.20 -14.73
C GLN A 199 -19.21 -0.69 -13.59
N THR A 200 -18.91 0.61 -13.55
CA THR A 200 -18.09 1.16 -12.46
C THR A 200 -18.80 1.14 -11.13
N SER A 201 -20.12 1.40 -11.07
CA SER A 201 -20.91 1.21 -9.84
C SER A 201 -20.89 -0.24 -9.37
N ALA A 202 -21.01 -1.20 -10.28
CA ALA A 202 -20.91 -2.62 -9.93
C ALA A 202 -19.52 -3.03 -9.40
N LEU A 203 -18.42 -2.37 -9.81
CA LEU A 203 -17.10 -2.59 -9.21
C LEU A 203 -17.06 -2.12 -7.75
N VAL A 204 -17.67 -0.96 -7.46
CA VAL A 204 -17.75 -0.41 -6.11
C VAL A 204 -18.60 -1.31 -5.21
N GLU A 205 -19.80 -1.68 -5.65
CA GLU A 205 -20.71 -2.59 -4.92
C GLU A 205 -20.08 -3.95 -4.61
N LYS A 206 -19.23 -4.46 -5.51
CA LYS A 206 -18.47 -5.70 -5.31
C LYS A 206 -17.22 -5.53 -4.45
N LYS A 207 -17.01 -4.35 -3.84
CA LYS A 207 -15.85 -4.05 -2.98
C LYS A 207 -14.50 -4.23 -3.69
N LEU A 208 -14.47 -3.96 -5.01
CA LEU A 208 -13.27 -4.08 -5.84
C LEU A 208 -12.53 -2.75 -6.01
N VAL A 209 -13.03 -1.67 -5.38
CA VAL A 209 -12.46 -0.32 -5.44
C VAL A 209 -12.05 0.10 -4.03
N GLN A 210 -10.83 0.61 -3.92
CA GLN A 210 -10.31 1.24 -2.72
C GLN A 210 -9.93 2.68 -3.03
N VAL A 211 -10.13 3.57 -2.08
CA VAL A 211 -9.60 4.93 -2.08
C VAL A 211 -8.74 5.07 -0.82
N ASN A 212 -7.48 5.47 -1.00
CA ASN A 212 -6.51 5.61 0.09
C ASN A 212 -6.46 4.36 0.99
N TYR A 213 -6.42 3.16 0.35
CA TYR A 213 -6.37 1.82 0.97
C TYR A 213 -7.67 1.35 1.67
N HIS A 214 -8.73 2.17 1.70
CA HIS A 214 -10.04 1.80 2.26
C HIS A 214 -11.00 1.35 1.16
N ILE A 215 -11.71 0.26 1.42
CA ILE A 215 -12.79 -0.20 0.52
C ILE A 215 -13.92 0.83 0.55
N VAL A 216 -14.28 1.33 -0.62
CA VAL A 216 -15.41 2.25 -0.78
C VAL A 216 -16.63 1.48 -1.25
N GLU A 217 -17.76 1.66 -0.55
CA GLU A 217 -19.03 0.98 -0.87
C GLU A 217 -20.04 1.90 -1.57
N LYS A 218 -19.77 3.21 -1.60
CA LYS A 218 -20.66 4.21 -2.22
C LYS A 218 -20.11 4.66 -3.56
N SER A 219 -20.85 4.44 -4.63
CA SER A 219 -20.45 4.82 -5.99
C SER A 219 -20.39 6.35 -6.21
N ASP A 220 -21.06 7.12 -5.37
CA ASP A 220 -21.05 8.58 -5.38
C ASP A 220 -19.97 9.20 -4.48
N TYR A 221 -19.04 8.41 -3.94
CA TYR A 221 -17.92 8.88 -3.15
C TYR A 221 -17.18 10.04 -3.86
N PRO A 222 -16.96 11.19 -3.19
CA PRO A 222 -16.31 12.35 -3.80
C PRO A 222 -14.79 12.15 -3.83
N VAL A 223 -14.22 11.97 -5.03
CA VAL A 223 -12.77 11.87 -5.25
C VAL A 223 -12.14 13.24 -5.07
N LYS A 224 -11.00 13.29 -4.38
CA LYS A 224 -10.23 14.51 -4.08
C LYS A 224 -8.86 14.47 -4.74
N ILE A 225 -8.24 15.64 -4.90
CA ILE A 225 -6.84 15.75 -5.34
C ILE A 225 -5.95 15.08 -4.30
N GLY A 226 -5.02 14.25 -4.77
CA GLY A 226 -4.13 13.43 -3.96
C GLY A 226 -4.67 12.03 -3.66
N ASP A 227 -5.96 11.74 -3.92
CA ASP A 227 -6.51 10.41 -3.70
C ASP A 227 -5.83 9.36 -4.59
N LEU A 228 -5.43 8.25 -3.97
CA LEU A 228 -5.01 7.01 -4.63
C LEU A 228 -6.21 6.07 -4.75
N ILE A 229 -6.67 5.84 -5.96
CA ILE A 229 -7.76 4.92 -6.25
C ILE A 229 -7.18 3.62 -6.80
N SER A 230 -7.39 2.51 -6.09
CA SER A 230 -7.00 1.17 -6.54
C SER A 230 -8.23 0.40 -7.01
N VAL A 231 -8.20 -0.10 -8.25
CA VAL A 231 -9.30 -0.86 -8.84
C VAL A 231 -8.78 -2.26 -9.18
N ARG A 232 -9.33 -3.26 -8.51
CA ARG A 232 -8.90 -4.66 -8.69
C ARG A 232 -9.00 -5.08 -10.15
N ARG A 233 -7.92 -5.64 -10.71
CA ARG A 233 -7.73 -6.03 -12.12
C ARG A 233 -7.52 -4.89 -13.11
N PHE A 234 -7.68 -3.64 -12.72
CA PHE A 234 -7.45 -2.49 -13.61
C PHE A 234 -6.18 -1.72 -13.25
N GLY A 235 -5.81 -1.66 -11.97
CA GLY A 235 -4.61 -0.97 -11.51
C GLY A 235 -4.91 0.19 -10.58
N ARG A 236 -4.03 1.20 -10.60
CA ARG A 236 -4.06 2.34 -9.69
C ARG A 236 -4.16 3.66 -10.44
N ILE A 237 -4.85 4.60 -9.85
CA ILE A 237 -5.11 5.93 -10.39
C ILE A 237 -4.85 6.94 -9.26
N ILE A 238 -4.03 7.96 -9.53
CA ILE A 238 -3.85 9.08 -8.61
C ILE A 238 -4.41 10.34 -9.28
N LEU A 239 -5.29 11.06 -8.60
CA LEU A 239 -5.75 12.37 -9.06
C LEU A 239 -4.75 13.44 -8.63
N LEU A 240 -3.96 13.97 -9.58
CA LEU A 240 -2.91 14.95 -9.27
C LEU A 240 -3.44 16.38 -9.15
N LYS A 241 -4.25 16.82 -10.13
CA LYS A 241 -4.74 18.19 -10.17
C LYS A 241 -5.99 18.35 -11.03
N GLU A 242 -6.74 19.42 -10.78
CA GLU A 242 -7.82 19.92 -11.62
C GLU A 242 -7.34 21.12 -12.43
N ASN A 243 -7.40 21.02 -13.78
CA ASN A 243 -6.90 22.01 -14.72
C ASN A 243 -7.99 22.96 -15.25
N GLY A 244 -9.15 23.02 -14.57
CA GLY A 244 -10.32 23.82 -14.95
C GLY A 244 -11.39 23.02 -15.68
N GLN A 245 -12.22 23.69 -16.47
CA GLN A 245 -13.39 23.10 -17.12
C GLN A 245 -13.43 23.37 -18.62
N THR A 246 -14.13 22.51 -19.36
CA THR A 246 -14.43 22.72 -20.77
C THR A 246 -15.66 23.62 -20.93
N LYS A 247 -15.91 24.16 -22.15
CA LYS A 247 -17.14 24.88 -22.49
C LYS A 247 -18.44 24.07 -22.26
N LYS A 248 -18.36 22.75 -22.06
CA LYS A 248 -19.46 21.81 -21.79
C LYS A 248 -19.45 21.34 -20.34
N ASP A 249 -18.93 22.13 -19.41
CA ASP A 249 -18.87 21.90 -17.96
C ASP A 249 -18.17 20.58 -17.54
N LYS A 250 -17.35 19.95 -18.41
CA LYS A 250 -16.52 18.82 -18.01
C LYS A 250 -15.26 19.32 -17.33
N LYS A 251 -14.92 18.71 -16.20
CA LYS A 251 -13.66 18.98 -15.49
C LYS A 251 -12.48 18.38 -16.26
N LYS A 252 -11.40 19.17 -16.42
CA LYS A 252 -10.12 18.72 -16.94
C LYS A 252 -9.24 18.33 -15.78
N LEU A 253 -8.80 17.08 -15.75
CA LEU A 253 -8.01 16.53 -14.65
C LEU A 253 -6.70 15.97 -15.19
N THR A 254 -5.61 16.13 -14.43
CA THR A 254 -4.39 15.34 -14.62
C THR A 254 -4.40 14.19 -13.65
N VAL A 255 -4.22 12.98 -14.15
CA VAL A 255 -4.14 11.75 -13.38
C VAL A 255 -2.85 11.00 -13.68
N GLN A 256 -2.31 10.31 -12.69
CA GLN A 256 -1.30 9.27 -12.89
C GLN A 256 -1.97 7.90 -12.92
N LEU A 257 -1.58 7.07 -13.88
CA LEU A 257 -2.15 5.75 -14.12
C LEU A 257 -1.07 4.69 -14.06
N LEU A 258 -1.26 3.68 -13.22
CA LEU A 258 -0.54 2.42 -13.24
C LEU A 258 -1.57 1.32 -13.56
N LEU A 259 -1.87 1.13 -14.84
CA LEU A 259 -2.88 0.17 -15.26
C LEU A 259 -2.28 -1.23 -15.42
N SER A 260 -2.99 -2.24 -14.94
CA SER A 260 -2.64 -3.65 -15.19
C SER A 260 -2.74 -3.93 -16.68
N LYS A 261 -1.67 -4.46 -17.26
CA LYS A 261 -1.65 -4.94 -18.66
C LYS A 261 -2.41 -6.25 -18.80
#